data_65fd1fe4535a8cff947c9cbe2e44fa9b
#
_entry.id   65fd1fe4535a8cff947c9cbe2e44fa9b
#
_cell.length_a   1.000
_cell.length_b   1.000
_cell.length_c   1.000
_cell.angle_alpha   90.00
_cell.angle_beta   90.00
_cell.angle_gamma   90.00
#
_symmetry.space_group_name_H-M   'P 1'
#
loop_
_entity.id
_entity.type
_entity.pdbx_description
1 polymer ?
#
loop_
_entity_poly.entity_id
_entity_poly.type
_entity_poly.pdbx_seq_one_letter_code
_entity_poly.pdbx_strand_id
1 'polypeptide(L)'
;VPRTSISAKLVSNLITQAGADRVVTVDLHAGQIQGFFDIPVDNLFSTPIFARHARKKIKSKKVICVAPDVGGTERARALGKLLNVGLAIVDKRRPKPGQSEVMNIIGDVKGQTCILVDDIIDSGGTIVNAAKALKSRGAKDVYVYITHGVLSGDAIKKIKSSVIKNLVITDTIDNVH
;
A
#
# COMPACT_ATOMS: atom_id res chain seq x y z
N VAL A 1 -6.75 18.99 0.69
CA VAL A 1 -7.02 20.28 0.05
C VAL A 1 -8.20 20.94 0.78
N PRO A 2 -8.07 22.16 1.30
CA PRO A 2 -9.18 22.82 1.96
C PRO A 2 -10.35 23.05 0.97
N ARG A 3 -11.59 22.93 1.47
CA ARG A 3 -12.84 23.13 0.71
C ARG A 3 -13.14 22.11 -0.39
N THR A 4 -12.61 20.88 -0.29
CA THR A 4 -13.06 19.77 -1.13
C THR A 4 -14.22 19.05 -0.47
N SER A 5 -15.11 18.45 -1.29
CA SER A 5 -16.19 17.60 -0.79
C SER A 5 -15.65 16.34 -0.12
N ILE A 6 -16.31 15.87 0.94
CA ILE A 6 -16.05 14.57 1.54
C ILE A 6 -16.81 13.52 0.71
N SER A 7 -16.23 13.12 -0.42
CA SER A 7 -16.86 12.19 -1.35
C SER A 7 -17.20 10.83 -0.72
N ALA A 8 -16.45 10.40 0.28
CA ALA A 8 -16.74 9.17 1.02
C ALA A 8 -18.13 9.23 1.72
N LYS A 9 -18.54 10.38 2.28
CA LYS A 9 -19.91 10.53 2.84
C LYS A 9 -20.97 10.46 1.77
N LEU A 10 -20.74 11.09 0.62
CA LEU A 10 -21.66 10.98 -0.52
C LEU A 10 -21.85 9.52 -0.95
N VAL A 11 -20.75 8.81 -1.16
CA VAL A 11 -20.77 7.39 -1.59
C VAL A 11 -21.47 6.53 -0.54
N SER A 12 -21.19 6.71 0.76
CA SER A 12 -21.86 5.97 1.84
C SER A 12 -23.36 6.17 1.84
N ASN A 13 -23.82 7.41 1.63
CA ASN A 13 -25.23 7.72 1.53
C ASN A 13 -25.88 7.06 0.30
N LEU A 14 -25.22 7.09 -0.85
CA LEU A 14 -25.73 6.44 -2.07
C LEU A 14 -25.88 4.93 -1.89
N ILE A 15 -24.90 4.26 -1.28
CA ILE A 15 -24.95 2.82 -0.98
C ILE A 15 -26.13 2.50 -0.06
N THR A 16 -26.30 3.27 1.02
CA THR A 16 -27.41 3.08 1.96
C THR A 16 -28.76 3.32 1.30
N GLN A 17 -28.90 4.38 0.51
CA GLN A 17 -30.13 4.69 -0.21
C GLN A 17 -30.45 3.68 -1.32
N ALA A 18 -29.45 3.01 -1.87
CA ALA A 18 -29.64 1.90 -2.81
C ALA A 18 -30.16 0.61 -2.15
N GLY A 19 -30.36 0.62 -0.82
CA GLY A 19 -30.94 -0.49 -0.08
C GLY A 19 -29.96 -1.46 0.55
N ALA A 20 -28.70 -1.07 0.74
CA ALA A 20 -27.76 -1.90 1.48
C ALA A 20 -28.06 -1.88 2.99
N ASP A 21 -28.12 -3.08 3.60
CA ASP A 21 -28.32 -3.23 5.05
C ASP A 21 -27.00 -3.39 5.82
N ARG A 22 -25.93 -3.73 5.13
CA ARG A 22 -24.59 -3.94 5.69
C ARG A 22 -23.54 -3.77 4.62
N VAL A 23 -22.37 -3.26 4.99
CA VAL A 23 -21.20 -3.12 4.10
C VAL A 23 -20.06 -4.00 4.60
N VAL A 24 -19.47 -4.78 3.71
CA VAL A 24 -18.22 -5.50 3.98
C VAL A 24 -17.16 -4.97 3.02
N THR A 25 -16.04 -4.54 3.55
CA THR A 25 -14.92 -4.00 2.78
C THR A 25 -13.61 -4.68 3.14
N VAL A 26 -12.60 -4.49 2.32
CA VAL A 26 -11.22 -4.91 2.61
C VAL A 26 -10.31 -3.70 2.51
N ASP A 27 -9.54 -3.41 3.55
CA ASP A 27 -8.52 -2.35 3.60
C ASP A 27 -9.01 -1.00 3.06
N LEU A 28 -9.99 -0.39 3.70
CA LEU A 28 -10.37 0.99 3.39
C LEU A 28 -9.15 1.91 3.43
N HIS A 29 -9.08 2.86 2.49
CA HIS A 29 -7.99 3.83 2.41
C HIS A 29 -7.79 4.60 3.72
N ALA A 30 -8.89 4.95 4.37
CA ALA A 30 -8.90 5.55 5.71
C ALA A 30 -9.94 4.85 6.57
N GLY A 31 -9.56 4.36 7.74
CA GLY A 31 -10.47 3.64 8.66
C GLY A 31 -11.68 4.48 9.08
N GLN A 32 -11.53 5.81 9.11
CA GLN A 32 -12.60 6.76 9.44
C GLN A 32 -13.77 6.72 8.45
N ILE A 33 -13.60 6.19 7.24
CA ILE A 33 -14.68 6.04 6.24
C ILE A 33 -15.83 5.21 6.81
N GLN A 34 -15.55 4.25 7.70
CA GLN A 34 -16.58 3.46 8.39
C GLN A 34 -17.60 4.36 9.12
N GLY A 35 -17.15 5.47 9.71
CA GLY A 35 -18.00 6.41 10.44
C GLY A 35 -18.95 7.25 9.56
N PHE A 36 -18.87 7.14 8.25
CA PHE A 36 -19.79 7.83 7.33
C PHE A 36 -21.05 7.02 7.01
N PHE A 37 -21.07 5.73 7.34
CA PHE A 37 -22.22 4.86 7.16
C PHE A 37 -23.10 4.86 8.40
N ASP A 38 -24.40 4.89 8.19
CA ASP A 38 -25.43 4.75 9.23
C ASP A 38 -25.89 3.27 9.36
N ILE A 39 -25.31 2.37 8.57
CA ILE A 39 -25.49 0.92 8.58
C ILE A 39 -24.20 0.22 9.02
N PRO A 40 -24.26 -1.03 9.50
CA PRO A 40 -23.05 -1.77 9.92
C PRO A 40 -22.00 -1.89 8.83
N VAL A 41 -20.74 -1.69 9.20
CA VAL A 41 -19.58 -1.82 8.31
C VAL A 41 -18.56 -2.77 8.94
N ASP A 42 -18.15 -3.80 8.18
CA ASP A 42 -17.03 -4.66 8.50
C ASP A 42 -15.86 -4.33 7.58
N ASN A 43 -14.82 -3.71 8.11
CA ASN A 43 -13.59 -3.47 7.38
C ASN A 43 -12.59 -4.60 7.67
N LEU A 44 -12.44 -5.51 6.75
CA LEU A 44 -11.48 -6.62 6.81
C LEU A 44 -10.09 -6.16 6.40
N PHE A 45 -9.06 -6.94 6.76
CA PHE A 45 -7.67 -6.60 6.47
C PHE A 45 -6.96 -7.73 5.71
N SER A 46 -6.25 -7.38 4.65
CA SER A 46 -5.41 -8.30 3.88
C SER A 46 -4.12 -8.71 4.60
N THR A 47 -3.71 -7.93 5.61
CA THR A 47 -2.43 -8.09 6.32
C THR A 47 -2.14 -9.53 6.79
N PRO A 48 -3.10 -10.30 7.36
CA PRO A 48 -2.85 -11.70 7.75
C PRO A 48 -2.55 -12.61 6.56
N ILE A 49 -3.21 -12.38 5.41
CA ILE A 49 -2.99 -13.12 4.16
C ILE A 49 -1.59 -12.82 3.63
N PHE A 50 -1.22 -11.55 3.59
CA PHE A 50 0.12 -11.11 3.19
C PHE A 50 1.22 -11.67 4.07
N ALA A 51 1.04 -11.66 5.39
CA ALA A 51 2.00 -12.24 6.32
C ALA A 51 2.22 -13.73 6.06
N ARG A 52 1.13 -14.49 5.84
CA ARG A 52 1.20 -15.93 5.51
C ARG A 52 1.94 -16.17 4.20
N HIS A 53 1.61 -15.41 3.16
CA HIS A 53 2.27 -15.50 1.85
C HIS A 53 3.76 -15.12 1.93
N ALA A 54 4.09 -14.01 2.58
CA ALA A 54 5.46 -13.52 2.73
C ALA A 54 6.36 -14.55 3.43
N ARG A 55 5.89 -15.16 4.53
CA ARG A 55 6.63 -16.24 5.24
C ARG A 55 6.94 -17.43 4.32
N LYS A 56 6.03 -17.78 3.41
CA LYS A 56 6.24 -18.90 2.47
C LYS A 56 7.23 -18.54 1.35
N LYS A 57 7.16 -17.32 0.84
CA LYS A 57 7.87 -16.88 -0.38
C LYS A 57 9.23 -16.24 -0.09
N ILE A 58 9.35 -15.45 0.98
CA ILE A 58 10.58 -14.71 1.31
C ILE A 58 11.44 -15.53 2.26
N LYS A 59 12.55 -16.05 1.74
CA LYS A 59 13.48 -16.89 2.52
C LYS A 59 14.62 -16.10 3.18
N SER A 60 14.63 -14.77 3.04
CA SER A 60 15.62 -13.90 3.66
C SER A 60 15.46 -13.87 5.18
N LYS A 61 16.58 -13.89 5.91
CA LYS A 61 16.60 -13.66 7.37
C LYS A 61 16.60 -12.17 7.73
N LYS A 62 16.97 -11.31 6.77
CA LYS A 62 16.98 -9.84 6.94
C LYS A 62 15.84 -9.24 6.14
N VAL A 63 14.72 -9.04 6.80
CA VAL A 63 13.48 -8.50 6.20
C VAL A 63 13.05 -7.26 6.98
N ILE A 64 12.54 -6.27 6.26
CA ILE A 64 11.93 -5.06 6.84
C ILE A 64 10.66 -4.71 6.08
N CYS A 65 9.60 -4.33 6.80
CA CYS A 65 8.41 -3.76 6.18
C CYS A 65 8.61 -2.27 5.90
N VAL A 66 8.08 -1.80 4.77
CA VAL A 66 8.28 -0.42 4.33
C VAL A 66 6.95 0.20 3.96
N ALA A 67 6.65 1.37 4.54
CA ALA A 67 5.56 2.22 4.09
C ALA A 67 6.02 3.05 2.88
N PRO A 68 5.30 3.08 1.76
CA PRO A 68 5.65 3.88 0.58
C PRO A 68 5.51 5.39 0.81
N ASP A 69 4.79 5.79 1.85
CA ASP A 69 4.66 7.15 2.36
C ASP A 69 4.28 7.14 3.85
N VAL A 70 4.13 8.32 4.44
CA VAL A 70 3.76 8.46 5.86
C VAL A 70 2.35 7.91 6.13
N GLY A 71 1.41 8.04 5.19
CA GLY A 71 0.03 7.56 5.32
C GLY A 71 -0.07 6.04 5.44
N GLY A 72 0.81 5.29 4.76
CA GLY A 72 0.88 3.83 4.80
C GLY A 72 1.56 3.23 6.04
N THR A 73 2.03 4.08 6.97
CA THR A 73 2.84 3.63 8.13
C THR A 73 2.12 2.63 9.02
N GLU A 74 0.83 2.83 9.28
CA GLU A 74 0.04 1.94 10.13
C GLU A 74 -0.08 0.53 9.52
N ARG A 75 -0.35 0.45 8.23
CA ARG A 75 -0.45 -0.81 7.46
C ARG A 75 0.89 -1.55 7.44
N ALA A 76 1.98 -0.84 7.16
CA ALA A 76 3.33 -1.43 7.17
C ALA A 76 3.74 -1.93 8.56
N ARG A 77 3.36 -1.19 9.62
CA ARG A 77 3.60 -1.58 11.01
C ARG A 77 2.80 -2.83 11.39
N ALA A 78 1.54 -2.93 10.96
CA ALA A 78 0.70 -4.10 11.21
C ALA A 78 1.31 -5.36 10.58
N LEU A 79 1.77 -5.28 9.33
CA LEU A 79 2.46 -6.39 8.67
C LEU A 79 3.79 -6.72 9.36
N GLY A 80 4.57 -5.70 9.74
CA GLY A 80 5.83 -5.86 10.46
C GLY A 80 5.66 -6.59 11.79
N LYS A 81 4.62 -6.26 12.56
CA LYS A 81 4.27 -6.98 13.80
C LYS A 81 3.99 -8.45 13.55
N LEU A 82 3.16 -8.78 12.54
CA LEU A 82 2.85 -10.16 12.21
C LEU A 82 4.09 -10.94 11.75
N LEU A 83 5.00 -10.31 11.01
CA LEU A 83 6.24 -10.94 10.54
C LEU A 83 7.36 -10.92 11.58
N ASN A 84 7.22 -10.17 12.67
CA ASN A 84 8.24 -9.90 13.67
C ASN A 84 9.51 -9.25 13.06
N VAL A 85 9.30 -8.21 12.25
CA VAL A 85 10.36 -7.45 11.56
C VAL A 85 10.21 -5.94 11.78
N GLY A 86 11.29 -5.20 11.53
CA GLY A 86 11.32 -3.74 11.66
C GLY A 86 10.47 -3.01 10.61
N LEU A 87 10.42 -1.69 10.75
CA LEU A 87 9.69 -0.77 9.89
C LEU A 87 10.64 0.30 9.34
N ALA A 88 10.50 0.60 8.05
CA ALA A 88 11.05 1.79 7.43
C ALA A 88 9.93 2.57 6.71
N ILE A 89 10.18 3.84 6.44
CA ILE A 89 9.21 4.74 5.81
C ILE A 89 9.91 5.49 4.68
N VAL A 90 9.29 5.56 3.52
CA VAL A 90 9.69 6.46 2.45
C VAL A 90 9.02 7.80 2.68
N ASP A 91 9.80 8.78 3.15
CA ASP A 91 9.33 10.16 3.36
C ASP A 91 9.51 10.95 2.06
N LYS A 92 8.40 11.30 1.47
CA LYS A 92 8.32 12.00 0.20
C LYS A 92 8.17 13.50 0.45
N ARG A 93 9.22 14.27 0.14
CA ARG A 93 9.21 15.73 0.30
C ARG A 93 9.29 16.43 -1.05
N ARG A 94 8.43 17.42 -1.23
CA ARG A 94 8.54 18.41 -2.30
C ARG A 94 9.05 19.71 -1.70
N PRO A 95 10.35 20.02 -1.80
CA PRO A 95 10.91 21.23 -1.18
C PRO A 95 10.30 22.53 -1.71
N LYS A 96 9.94 22.56 -3.01
CA LYS A 96 9.26 23.70 -3.65
C LYS A 96 8.38 23.21 -4.82
N PRO A 97 7.31 23.96 -5.20
CA PRO A 97 6.56 23.69 -6.43
C PRO A 97 7.49 23.67 -7.65
N GLY A 98 7.39 22.64 -8.49
CA GLY A 98 8.21 22.48 -9.70
C GLY A 98 9.58 21.85 -9.51
N GLN A 99 9.99 21.50 -8.29
CA GLN A 99 11.21 20.73 -8.05
C GLN A 99 10.93 19.22 -8.01
N SER A 100 11.96 18.43 -8.36
CA SER A 100 11.92 16.97 -8.29
C SER A 100 11.62 16.50 -6.87
N GLU A 101 10.79 15.46 -6.75
CA GLU A 101 10.50 14.85 -5.46
C GLU A 101 11.76 14.22 -4.87
N VAL A 102 12.12 14.63 -3.66
CA VAL A 102 13.18 13.99 -2.89
C VAL A 102 12.55 12.91 -2.01
N MET A 103 13.01 11.68 -2.19
CA MET A 103 12.61 10.56 -1.35
C MET A 103 13.68 10.34 -0.27
N ASN A 104 13.31 10.61 0.97
CA ASN A 104 14.13 10.26 2.12
C ASN A 104 13.63 8.94 2.72
N ILE A 105 14.54 8.11 3.22
CA ILE A 105 14.17 6.84 3.86
C ILE A 105 14.49 6.95 5.35
N ILE A 106 13.47 6.78 6.16
CA ILE A 106 13.58 6.70 7.62
C ILE A 106 13.67 5.22 7.98
N GLY A 107 14.74 4.83 8.63
CA GLY A 107 15.07 3.43 8.94
C GLY A 107 16.21 2.89 8.09
N ASP A 108 16.84 1.82 8.55
CA ASP A 108 17.95 1.16 7.85
C ASP A 108 17.42 0.05 6.94
N VAL A 109 17.70 0.18 5.64
CA VAL A 109 17.28 -0.79 4.61
C VAL A 109 18.48 -1.48 3.93
N LYS A 110 19.71 -1.11 4.31
CA LYS A 110 20.93 -1.63 3.67
C LYS A 110 21.07 -3.13 3.86
N GLY A 111 21.20 -3.85 2.76
CA GLY A 111 21.33 -5.31 2.73
C GLY A 111 20.05 -6.06 3.13
N GLN A 112 18.94 -5.37 3.35
CA GLN A 112 17.67 -5.98 3.75
C GLN A 112 16.77 -6.28 2.54
N THR A 113 15.93 -7.28 2.69
CA THR A 113 14.80 -7.54 1.80
C THR A 113 13.62 -6.68 2.27
N CYS A 114 13.24 -5.70 1.46
CA CYS A 114 12.17 -4.76 1.76
C CYS A 114 10.81 -5.31 1.29
N ILE A 115 9.80 -5.20 2.14
CA ILE A 115 8.40 -5.48 1.80
C ILE A 115 7.67 -4.14 1.82
N LEU A 116 7.47 -3.54 0.64
CA LEU A 116 6.57 -2.39 0.46
C LEU A 116 5.12 -2.88 0.56
N VAL A 117 4.31 -2.21 1.38
CA VAL A 117 2.90 -2.56 1.54
C VAL A 117 2.02 -1.32 1.46
N ASP A 118 0.94 -1.43 0.66
CA ASP A 118 -0.04 -0.36 0.51
C ASP A 118 -1.45 -0.94 0.28
N ASP A 119 -2.48 -0.08 0.35
CA ASP A 119 -3.85 -0.48 0.05
C ASP A 119 -4.13 -0.57 -1.44
N ILE A 120 -3.64 0.36 -2.22
CA ILE A 120 -4.00 0.48 -3.64
C ILE A 120 -2.79 0.77 -4.52
N ILE A 121 -2.78 0.19 -5.69
CA ILE A 121 -1.88 0.54 -6.78
C ILE A 121 -2.69 0.81 -8.05
N ASP A 122 -2.58 2.04 -8.54
CA ASP A 122 -3.21 2.46 -9.78
C ASP A 122 -2.18 2.51 -10.91
N SER A 123 -1.58 3.66 -11.22
CA SER A 123 -0.59 3.82 -12.30
C SER A 123 0.81 3.26 -11.97
N GLY A 124 1.05 2.83 -10.74
CA GLY A 124 2.30 2.23 -10.26
C GLY A 124 3.46 3.19 -10.02
N GLY A 125 3.31 4.48 -10.36
CA GLY A 125 4.42 5.44 -10.30
C GLY A 125 5.01 5.60 -8.89
N THR A 126 4.19 5.79 -7.87
CA THR A 126 4.61 5.95 -6.46
C THR A 126 5.40 4.72 -5.98
N ILE A 127 4.87 3.54 -6.21
CA ILE A 127 5.50 2.27 -5.77
C ILE A 127 6.82 2.02 -6.48
N VAL A 128 6.89 2.25 -7.80
CA VAL A 128 8.13 2.10 -8.58
C VAL A 128 9.21 3.08 -8.10
N ASN A 129 8.85 4.34 -7.84
CA ASN A 129 9.78 5.33 -7.34
C ASN A 129 10.26 5.00 -5.92
N ALA A 130 9.36 4.56 -5.03
CA ALA A 130 9.74 4.08 -3.69
C ALA A 130 10.71 2.89 -3.77
N ALA A 131 10.44 1.92 -4.64
CA ALA A 131 11.32 0.77 -4.85
C ALA A 131 12.71 1.18 -5.36
N LYS A 132 12.78 2.12 -6.31
CA LYS A 132 14.06 2.69 -6.78
C LYS A 132 14.83 3.36 -5.65
N ALA A 133 14.17 4.16 -4.81
CA ALA A 133 14.78 4.82 -3.67
C ALA A 133 15.33 3.81 -2.64
N LEU A 134 14.61 2.73 -2.37
CA LEU A 134 15.08 1.65 -1.52
C LEU A 134 16.33 0.98 -2.08
N LYS A 135 16.33 0.67 -3.38
CA LYS A 135 17.50 0.08 -4.04
C LYS A 135 18.71 1.00 -4.02
N SER A 136 18.55 2.31 -4.25
CA SER A 136 19.64 3.29 -4.18
C SER A 136 20.24 3.40 -2.76
N ARG A 137 19.45 3.08 -1.72
CA ARG A 137 19.91 3.01 -0.32
C ARG A 137 20.42 1.63 0.09
N GLY A 138 20.66 0.74 -0.88
CA GLY A 138 21.31 -0.56 -0.68
C GLY A 138 20.37 -1.68 -0.25
N ALA A 139 19.06 -1.57 -0.45
CA ALA A 139 18.14 -2.69 -0.26
C ALA A 139 18.51 -3.86 -1.18
N LYS A 140 18.52 -5.08 -0.63
CA LYS A 140 18.86 -6.29 -1.38
C LYS A 140 17.80 -6.64 -2.42
N ASP A 141 16.55 -6.77 -1.98
CA ASP A 141 15.39 -7.08 -2.80
C ASP A 141 14.21 -6.21 -2.37
N VAL A 142 13.31 -5.92 -3.30
CA VAL A 142 12.06 -5.21 -3.02
C VAL A 142 10.88 -6.05 -3.49
N TYR A 143 10.05 -6.45 -2.54
CA TYR A 143 8.76 -7.09 -2.75
C TYR A 143 7.67 -6.07 -2.49
N VAL A 144 6.56 -6.17 -3.21
CA VAL A 144 5.42 -5.25 -3.10
C VAL A 144 4.16 -6.06 -2.81
N TYR A 145 3.41 -5.66 -1.79
CA TYR A 145 2.15 -6.27 -1.38
C TYR A 145 1.06 -5.21 -1.35
N ILE A 146 0.06 -5.36 -2.18
CA ILE A 146 -1.02 -4.38 -2.38
C ILE A 146 -2.37 -5.07 -2.31
N THR A 147 -3.31 -4.48 -1.59
CA THR A 147 -4.66 -5.03 -1.49
C THR A 147 -5.40 -4.86 -2.81
N HIS A 148 -5.53 -3.63 -3.32
CA HIS A 148 -6.32 -3.33 -4.50
C HIS A 148 -5.43 -3.04 -5.71
N GLY A 149 -5.33 -4.00 -6.61
CA GLY A 149 -4.59 -3.86 -7.86
C GLY A 149 -5.46 -3.27 -8.97
N VAL A 150 -5.60 -1.94 -9.03
CA VAL A 150 -6.31 -1.27 -10.15
C VAL A 150 -5.50 -1.41 -11.44
N LEU A 151 -4.19 -1.20 -11.37
CA LEU A 151 -3.20 -1.44 -12.43
C LEU A 151 -3.56 -0.77 -13.77
N SER A 152 -4.00 0.50 -13.70
CA SER A 152 -4.44 1.25 -14.88
C SER A 152 -3.29 1.55 -15.86
N GLY A 153 -3.65 1.68 -17.12
CA GLY A 153 -2.74 2.08 -18.20
C GLY A 153 -1.50 1.20 -18.32
N ASP A 154 -0.32 1.80 -18.27
CA ASP A 154 0.97 1.10 -18.39
C ASP A 154 1.54 0.60 -17.05
N ALA A 155 0.75 0.50 -15.99
CA ALA A 155 1.22 0.13 -14.65
C ALA A 155 2.00 -1.20 -14.66
N ILE A 156 1.47 -2.23 -15.30
CA ILE A 156 2.12 -3.55 -15.39
C ILE A 156 3.47 -3.46 -16.10
N LYS A 157 3.55 -2.72 -17.22
CA LYS A 157 4.80 -2.53 -17.95
C LYS A 157 5.85 -1.81 -17.09
N LYS A 158 5.45 -0.73 -16.40
CA LYS A 158 6.31 0.03 -15.48
C LYS A 158 6.84 -0.84 -14.35
N ILE A 159 6.00 -1.69 -13.77
CA ILE A 159 6.38 -2.58 -12.68
C ILE A 159 7.32 -3.66 -13.19
N LYS A 160 7.02 -4.31 -14.32
CA LYS A 160 7.88 -5.35 -14.93
C LYS A 160 9.26 -4.83 -15.31
N SER A 161 9.37 -3.56 -15.76
CA SER A 161 10.65 -2.93 -16.11
C SER A 161 11.37 -2.28 -14.92
N SER A 162 10.82 -2.37 -13.71
CA SER A 162 11.35 -1.76 -12.51
C SER A 162 12.31 -2.68 -11.73
N VAL A 163 12.78 -2.18 -10.59
CA VAL A 163 13.60 -2.93 -9.63
C VAL A 163 12.79 -3.81 -8.67
N ILE A 164 11.47 -3.84 -8.84
CA ILE A 164 10.56 -4.65 -8.03
C ILE A 164 10.74 -6.12 -8.41
N LYS A 165 11.06 -6.94 -7.42
CA LYS A 165 11.27 -8.37 -7.62
C LYS A 165 9.96 -9.14 -7.78
N ASN A 166 8.94 -8.76 -7.02
CA ASN A 166 7.62 -9.38 -7.08
C ASN A 166 6.55 -8.39 -6.65
N LEU A 167 5.44 -8.35 -7.38
CA LEU A 167 4.20 -7.71 -6.98
C LEU A 167 3.20 -8.81 -6.60
N VAL A 168 2.62 -8.68 -5.41
CA VAL A 168 1.56 -9.53 -4.89
C VAL A 168 0.35 -8.66 -4.63
N ILE A 169 -0.77 -9.01 -5.22
CA ILE A 169 -2.06 -8.34 -5.00
C ILE A 169 -3.09 -9.35 -4.50
N THR A 170 -4.16 -8.87 -3.91
CA THR A 170 -5.34 -9.70 -3.64
C THR A 170 -6.25 -9.76 -4.88
N ASP A 171 -7.28 -10.54 -4.80
CA ASP A 171 -8.33 -10.70 -5.82
C ASP A 171 -9.55 -9.80 -5.57
N THR A 172 -9.40 -8.73 -4.80
CA THR A 172 -10.47 -7.73 -4.58
C THR A 172 -10.89 -7.00 -5.85
N ILE A 173 -10.01 -7.00 -6.85
CA ILE A 173 -10.28 -6.55 -8.23
C ILE A 173 -9.86 -7.70 -9.14
N ASP A 174 -10.76 -8.10 -10.04
CA ASP A 174 -10.46 -9.15 -11.02
C ASP A 174 -9.45 -8.64 -12.05
N ASN A 175 -8.26 -9.22 -12.02
CA ASN A 175 -7.15 -8.92 -12.95
C ASN A 175 -6.76 -10.14 -13.78
N VAL A 176 -7.59 -11.18 -13.78
CA VAL A 176 -7.35 -12.42 -14.54
C VAL A 176 -7.86 -12.23 -15.96
N HIS A 177 -7.00 -11.72 -16.83
CA HIS A 177 -7.18 -11.68 -18.28
C HIS A 177 -5.96 -12.25 -18.97
#